data_102ba4ef3e0a5dcf32c2bf3db4a42d0e
#
_entry.id   102ba4ef3e0a5dcf32c2bf3db4a42d0e
#
_cell.length_a   1.000
_cell.length_b   1.000
_cell.length_c   1.000
_cell.angle_alpha   90.00
_cell.angle_beta   90.00
_cell.angle_gamma   90.00
#
_symmetry.space_group_name_H-M   'P 1'
#
loop_
_entity.id
_entity.type
_entity.pdbx_description
1 polymer ?
#
loop_
_entity_poly.entity_id
_entity_poly.type
_entity_poly.pdbx_seq_one_letter_code
_entity_poly.pdbx_strand_id
1 'polypeptide(L)'
;MPLDIYQIALSPLDEDRFDIPSARASGVTIERVPEMIAFCREHGVTFLIARSRATDLNAAQAMERQGFLLMDTLVYWTRSLRESAIPPDTNDVPVRLMRSADGEQVIAVAVESFRDYFGHYHADERLERTRCDAVYTS
;
A
#
# COMPACT_ATOMS: atom_id res chain seq x y z
N MET A 1 -5.18 -9.05 0.29
CA MET A 1 -6.39 -8.71 1.07
C MET A 1 -7.56 -8.60 0.09
N PRO A 2 -8.68 -9.30 0.24
CA PRO A 2 -9.80 -9.15 -0.68
C PRO A 2 -10.36 -7.72 -0.57
N LEU A 3 -10.42 -7.01 -1.70
CA LEU A 3 -11.00 -5.65 -1.79
C LEU A 3 -12.54 -5.65 -1.73
N ASP A 4 -13.14 -6.79 -1.40
CA ASP A 4 -14.59 -6.98 -1.47
C ASP A 4 -15.31 -6.67 -0.15
N ILE A 5 -14.56 -6.53 0.93
CA ILE A 5 -15.11 -6.22 2.26
C ILE A 5 -14.58 -4.86 2.70
N TYR A 6 -15.52 -3.95 3.01
CA TYR A 6 -15.16 -2.66 3.59
C TYR A 6 -14.56 -2.86 4.98
N GLN A 7 -13.41 -2.27 5.20
CA GLN A 7 -12.72 -2.22 6.48
C GLN A 7 -12.04 -0.86 6.63
N ILE A 8 -12.07 -0.31 7.84
CA ILE A 8 -11.28 0.86 8.22
C ILE A 8 -10.68 0.64 9.60
N ALA A 9 -9.42 1.02 9.75
CA ALA A 9 -8.70 0.93 11.03
C ALA A 9 -7.60 1.98 11.11
N LEU A 10 -7.25 2.38 12.34
CA LEU A 10 -6.04 3.16 12.60
C LEU A 10 -4.81 2.40 12.11
N SER A 11 -3.81 3.14 11.65
CA SER A 11 -2.55 2.58 11.13
C SER A 11 -1.36 3.06 11.97
N PRO A 12 -1.06 2.40 13.11
CA PRO A 12 0.08 2.78 13.95
C PRO A 12 1.40 2.76 13.16
N LEU A 13 1.52 1.84 12.20
CA LEU A 13 2.71 1.75 11.36
C LEU A 13 2.94 3.00 10.49
N ASP A 14 1.87 3.56 9.91
CA ASP A 14 2.00 4.79 9.11
C ASP A 14 2.15 6.01 10.04
N GLU A 15 1.52 5.98 11.21
CA GLU A 15 1.70 7.01 12.23
C GLU A 15 3.16 7.07 12.71
N ASP A 16 3.77 5.94 13.04
CA ASP A 16 5.19 5.85 13.42
C ASP A 16 6.13 6.34 12.30
N ARG A 17 5.80 6.01 11.04
CA ARG A 17 6.63 6.39 9.88
C ARG A 17 6.61 7.87 9.57
N PHE A 18 5.43 8.46 9.63
CA PHE A 18 5.21 9.83 9.15
C PHE A 18 4.97 10.84 10.28
N ASP A 19 4.79 10.39 11.51
CA ASP A 19 4.42 11.23 12.66
C ASP A 19 3.10 11.99 12.42
N ILE A 20 2.13 11.29 11.81
CA ILE A 20 0.82 11.83 11.44
C ILE A 20 -0.26 10.83 11.85
N PRO A 21 -1.32 11.23 12.59
CA PRO A 21 -2.44 10.35 12.91
C PRO A 21 -3.04 9.70 11.66
N SER A 22 -2.87 8.40 11.54
CA SER A 22 -3.05 7.68 10.28
C SER A 22 -4.08 6.57 10.37
N ALA A 23 -4.78 6.33 9.25
CA ALA A 23 -5.68 5.20 9.07
C ALA A 23 -5.58 4.59 7.67
N ARG A 24 -6.10 3.37 7.52
CA ARG A 24 -6.24 2.69 6.24
C ARG A 24 -7.66 2.18 6.07
N ALA A 25 -8.23 2.41 4.88
CA ALA A 25 -9.51 1.87 4.47
C ALA A 25 -9.35 0.99 3.23
N SER A 26 -10.11 -0.08 3.13
CA SER A 26 -10.17 -0.97 1.95
C SER A 26 -11.60 -1.34 1.62
N GLY A 27 -11.86 -1.72 0.36
CA GLY A 27 -13.21 -2.05 -0.09
C GLY A 27 -14.16 -0.85 -0.05
N VAL A 28 -13.64 0.35 -0.26
CA VAL A 28 -14.44 1.58 -0.20
C VAL A 28 -15.37 1.64 -1.41
N THR A 29 -16.67 1.80 -1.15
CA THR A 29 -17.71 2.11 -2.14
C THR A 29 -18.27 3.51 -1.89
N ILE A 30 -19.04 4.04 -2.82
CA ILE A 30 -19.64 5.38 -2.67
C ILE A 30 -20.45 5.50 -1.37
N GLU A 31 -21.17 4.46 -0.96
CA GLU A 31 -22.00 4.45 0.25
C GLU A 31 -21.16 4.46 1.53
N ARG A 32 -19.92 3.99 1.46
CA ARG A 32 -18.99 3.92 2.60
C ARG A 32 -18.17 5.18 2.82
N VAL A 33 -18.11 6.08 1.85
CA VAL A 33 -17.35 7.33 1.97
C VAL A 33 -17.78 8.18 3.18
N PRO A 34 -19.11 8.39 3.45
CA PRO A 34 -19.51 9.15 4.64
C PRO A 34 -19.07 8.51 5.96
N GLU A 35 -19.19 7.19 6.09
CA GLU A 35 -18.76 6.42 7.27
C GLU A 35 -17.25 6.55 7.48
N MET A 36 -16.48 6.41 6.42
CA MET A 36 -15.02 6.55 6.41
C MET A 36 -14.58 7.95 6.90
N ILE A 37 -15.23 9.00 6.42
CA ILE A 37 -14.94 10.38 6.86
C ILE A 37 -15.34 10.60 8.32
N ALA A 38 -16.48 10.03 8.77
CA ALA A 38 -16.91 10.10 10.16
C ALA A 38 -15.88 9.44 11.08
N PHE A 39 -15.38 8.25 10.73
CA PHE A 39 -14.31 7.57 11.46
C PHE A 39 -13.07 8.45 11.61
N CYS A 40 -12.61 9.07 10.52
CA CYS A 40 -11.43 9.94 10.57
C CYS A 40 -11.63 11.13 11.51
N ARG A 41 -12.80 11.75 11.51
CA ARG A 41 -13.11 12.87 12.40
C ARG A 41 -13.16 12.44 13.86
N GLU A 42 -13.78 11.30 14.15
CA GLU A 42 -13.90 10.76 15.50
C GLU A 42 -12.53 10.44 16.11
N HIS A 43 -11.60 9.93 15.31
CA HIS A 43 -10.29 9.49 15.76
C HIS A 43 -9.15 10.50 15.49
N GLY A 44 -9.47 11.70 15.01
CA GLY A 44 -8.46 12.72 14.73
C GLY A 44 -7.50 12.35 13.59
N VAL A 45 -7.89 11.44 12.70
CA VAL A 45 -7.07 11.00 11.56
C VAL A 45 -6.92 12.14 10.56
N THR A 46 -5.68 12.44 10.20
CA THR A 46 -5.32 13.49 9.22
C THR A 46 -4.65 12.92 7.96
N PHE A 47 -4.21 11.66 8.01
CA PHE A 47 -3.68 10.94 6.87
C PHE A 47 -4.42 9.61 6.67
N LEU A 48 -5.10 9.45 5.54
CA LEU A 48 -5.89 8.25 5.23
C LEU A 48 -5.50 7.68 3.88
N ILE A 49 -5.10 6.41 3.87
CA ILE A 49 -4.94 5.62 2.64
C ILE A 49 -6.23 4.83 2.41
N ALA A 50 -6.99 5.20 1.38
CA ALA A 50 -8.24 4.55 1.01
C ALA A 50 -8.07 3.76 -0.30
N ARG A 51 -8.59 2.53 -0.34
CA ARG A 51 -8.55 1.66 -1.51
C ARG A 51 -9.95 1.27 -1.95
N SER A 52 -10.26 1.51 -3.21
CA SER A 52 -11.46 1.04 -3.90
C SER A 52 -11.08 0.11 -5.06
N ARG A 53 -12.05 -0.56 -5.65
CA ARG A 53 -11.84 -1.27 -6.92
C ARG A 53 -11.57 -0.25 -8.02
N ALA A 54 -10.58 -0.50 -8.88
CA ALA A 54 -10.27 0.36 -10.04
C ALA A 54 -11.46 0.47 -11.02
N THR A 55 -12.39 -0.48 -10.98
CA THR A 55 -13.62 -0.48 -11.78
C THR A 55 -14.77 0.31 -11.13
N ASP A 56 -14.65 0.71 -9.86
CA ASP A 56 -15.65 1.52 -9.14
C ASP A 56 -15.34 3.01 -9.27
N LEU A 57 -15.66 3.56 -10.43
CA LEU A 57 -15.45 4.98 -10.72
C LEU A 57 -16.26 5.88 -9.79
N ASN A 58 -17.46 5.44 -9.36
CA ASN A 58 -18.31 6.22 -8.46
C ASN A 58 -17.66 6.41 -7.09
N ALA A 59 -17.02 5.36 -6.53
CA ALA A 59 -16.28 5.46 -5.29
C ALA A 59 -15.08 6.40 -5.44
N ALA A 60 -14.29 6.26 -6.51
CA ALA A 60 -13.15 7.12 -6.79
C ALA A 60 -13.56 8.61 -6.85
N GLN A 61 -14.55 8.94 -7.65
CA GLN A 61 -15.06 10.30 -7.77
C GLN A 61 -15.70 10.85 -6.48
N ALA A 62 -16.33 9.98 -5.67
CA ALA A 62 -16.84 10.40 -4.36
C ALA A 62 -15.72 10.75 -3.40
N MET A 63 -14.62 10.01 -3.40
CA MET A 63 -13.42 10.31 -2.63
C MET A 63 -12.76 11.60 -3.12
N GLU A 64 -12.59 11.79 -4.43
CA GLU A 64 -12.05 13.05 -5.01
C GLU A 64 -12.85 14.29 -4.58
N ARG A 65 -14.19 14.22 -4.54
CA ARG A 65 -15.02 15.32 -4.02
C ARG A 65 -14.77 15.63 -2.54
N GLN A 66 -14.19 14.70 -1.78
CA GLN A 66 -13.74 14.90 -0.39
C GLN A 66 -12.28 15.34 -0.29
N GLY A 67 -11.63 15.62 -1.41
CA GLY A 67 -10.23 16.07 -1.46
C GLY A 67 -9.18 14.95 -1.50
N PHE A 68 -9.59 13.71 -1.72
CA PHE A 68 -8.63 12.63 -1.97
C PHE A 68 -7.97 12.81 -3.33
N LEU A 69 -6.71 12.40 -3.41
CA LEU A 69 -5.95 12.35 -4.66
C LEU A 69 -5.65 10.89 -5.00
N LEU A 70 -5.74 10.56 -6.29
CA LEU A 70 -5.30 9.26 -6.77
C LEU A 70 -3.77 9.21 -6.74
N MET A 71 -3.20 8.31 -5.93
CA MET A 71 -1.75 8.16 -5.76
C MET A 71 -1.17 7.05 -6.62
N ASP A 72 -1.85 5.90 -6.69
CA ASP A 72 -1.45 4.78 -7.53
C ASP A 72 -2.63 3.87 -7.91
N THR A 73 -2.34 2.90 -8.78
CA THR A 73 -3.27 1.82 -9.13
C THR A 73 -2.53 0.50 -9.05
N LEU A 74 -2.93 -0.37 -8.12
CA LEU A 74 -2.35 -1.70 -7.97
C LEU A 74 -3.01 -2.68 -8.95
N VAL A 75 -2.19 -3.38 -9.73
CA VAL A 75 -2.63 -4.44 -10.64
C VAL A 75 -2.17 -5.79 -10.10
N TYR A 76 -3.13 -6.67 -9.83
CA TYR A 76 -2.85 -8.03 -9.37
C TYR A 76 -2.93 -9.01 -10.54
N TRP A 77 -1.84 -9.70 -10.80
CA TRP A 77 -1.79 -10.78 -11.77
C TRP A 77 -1.97 -12.12 -11.09
N THR A 78 -2.83 -12.96 -11.63
CA THR A 78 -3.03 -14.32 -11.13
C THR A 78 -2.78 -15.34 -12.22
N ARG A 79 -2.23 -16.50 -11.84
CA ARG A 79 -2.06 -17.65 -12.72
C ARG A 79 -2.63 -18.88 -12.04
N SER A 80 -3.55 -19.59 -12.73
CA SER A 80 -4.02 -20.89 -12.26
C SER A 80 -2.92 -21.94 -12.43
N LEU A 81 -2.47 -22.50 -11.33
CA LEU A 81 -1.49 -23.61 -11.35
C LEU A 81 -2.15 -24.98 -11.66
N ARG A 82 -3.48 -25.04 -11.67
CA ARG A 82 -4.23 -26.27 -11.98
C ARG A 82 -4.34 -26.53 -13.49
N GLU A 83 -4.38 -25.44 -14.26
CA GLU A 83 -4.64 -25.49 -15.72
C GLU A 83 -3.39 -25.29 -16.57
N SER A 84 -2.29 -24.88 -15.95
CA SER A 84 -1.05 -24.58 -16.65
C SER A 84 0.07 -25.47 -16.16
N ALA A 85 0.79 -26.10 -17.07
CA ALA A 85 2.06 -26.73 -16.75
C ALA A 85 3.01 -25.69 -16.12
N ILE A 86 3.63 -26.06 -15.00
CA ILE A 86 4.70 -25.25 -14.41
C ILE A 86 5.87 -25.31 -15.41
N PRO A 87 6.36 -24.16 -15.94
CA PRO A 87 7.53 -24.19 -16.79
C PRO A 87 8.68 -24.87 -16.08
N PRO A 88 9.53 -25.61 -16.77
CA PRO A 88 10.74 -26.15 -16.15
C PRO A 88 11.53 -24.97 -15.55
N ASP A 89 12.03 -25.16 -14.33
CA ASP A 89 12.92 -24.20 -13.71
C ASP A 89 14.23 -24.16 -14.51
N THR A 90 14.42 -23.08 -15.26
CA THR A 90 15.62 -22.88 -16.07
C THR A 90 16.66 -22.00 -15.36
N ASN A 91 16.33 -21.53 -14.15
CA ASN A 91 17.21 -20.68 -13.37
C ASN A 91 17.85 -21.49 -12.22
N ASP A 92 19.14 -21.69 -12.33
CA ASP A 92 19.98 -22.35 -11.33
C ASP A 92 20.29 -21.39 -10.15
N VAL A 93 19.29 -20.59 -9.71
CA VAL A 93 19.44 -19.67 -8.58
C VAL A 93 19.10 -20.40 -7.28
N PRO A 94 20.07 -20.61 -6.39
CA PRO A 94 19.80 -21.29 -5.13
C PRO A 94 18.91 -20.41 -4.25
N VAL A 95 17.73 -20.94 -3.87
CA VAL A 95 16.79 -20.28 -2.97
C VAL A 95 16.84 -20.94 -1.61
N ARG A 96 16.96 -20.15 -0.56
CA ARG A 96 16.94 -20.61 0.85
C ARG A 96 16.19 -19.62 1.74
N LEU A 97 15.82 -20.06 2.92
CA LEU A 97 15.31 -19.17 3.96
C LEU A 97 16.40 -18.21 4.46
N MET A 98 15.98 -16.99 4.80
CA MET A 98 16.85 -15.98 5.43
C MET A 98 17.34 -16.48 6.78
N ARG A 99 18.63 -16.19 7.08
CA ARG A 99 19.26 -16.39 8.38
C ARG A 99 19.47 -15.04 9.06
N SER A 100 19.58 -15.03 10.37
CA SER A 100 19.82 -13.78 11.14
C SER A 100 21.07 -13.01 10.66
N ALA A 101 22.10 -13.70 10.20
CA ALA A 101 23.32 -13.09 9.67
C ALA A 101 23.14 -12.43 8.28
N ASP A 102 22.02 -12.65 7.59
CA ASP A 102 21.77 -12.08 6.26
C ASP A 102 21.18 -10.66 6.32
N GLY A 103 20.82 -10.17 7.51
CA GLY A 103 20.07 -8.92 7.70
C GLY A 103 20.70 -7.72 7.00
N GLU A 104 21.99 -7.49 7.19
CA GLU A 104 22.70 -6.37 6.55
C GLU A 104 22.70 -6.48 5.01
N GLN A 105 22.84 -7.71 4.48
CA GLN A 105 22.82 -7.93 3.03
C GLN A 105 21.43 -7.72 2.46
N VAL A 106 20.38 -8.13 3.16
CA VAL A 106 18.97 -7.90 2.75
C VAL A 106 18.68 -6.40 2.72
N ILE A 107 19.11 -5.65 3.74
CA ILE A 107 18.96 -4.19 3.77
C ILE A 107 19.71 -3.56 2.58
N ALA A 108 20.95 -3.97 2.33
CA ALA A 108 21.74 -3.44 1.21
C ALA A 108 21.07 -3.70 -0.14
N VAL A 109 20.50 -4.89 -0.34
CA VAL A 109 19.72 -5.22 -1.54
C VAL A 109 18.46 -4.37 -1.63
N ALA A 110 17.75 -4.14 -0.53
CA ALA A 110 16.56 -3.29 -0.50
C ALA A 110 16.92 -1.84 -0.88
N VAL A 111 17.95 -1.26 -0.27
CA VAL A 111 18.44 0.09 -0.59
C VAL A 111 18.76 0.24 -2.07
N GLU A 112 19.46 -0.73 -2.66
CA GLU A 112 19.78 -0.70 -4.08
C GLU A 112 18.55 -0.88 -4.98
N SER A 113 17.65 -1.81 -4.62
CA SER A 113 16.46 -2.12 -5.40
C SER A 113 15.42 -0.99 -5.39
N PHE A 114 15.36 -0.22 -4.30
CA PHE A 114 14.45 0.91 -4.16
C PHE A 114 15.10 2.26 -4.44
N ARG A 115 16.33 2.27 -4.98
CA ARG A 115 16.97 3.51 -5.42
C ARG A 115 16.11 4.15 -6.50
N ASP A 116 15.78 5.43 -6.32
CA ASP A 116 14.93 6.23 -7.22
C ASP A 116 13.51 5.67 -7.41
N TYR A 117 13.08 4.77 -6.53
CA TYR A 117 11.71 4.28 -6.56
C TYR A 117 10.71 5.40 -6.23
N PHE A 118 9.64 5.45 -7.01
CA PHE A 118 8.53 6.37 -6.81
C PHE A 118 7.23 5.58 -6.59
N GLY A 119 6.74 5.52 -5.36
CA GLY A 119 5.50 4.85 -4.97
C GLY A 119 4.43 5.81 -4.47
N HIS A 120 3.32 5.26 -3.97
CA HIS A 120 2.17 6.05 -3.53
C HIS A 120 2.48 7.06 -2.41
N TYR A 121 3.42 6.77 -1.52
CA TYR A 121 3.86 7.75 -0.52
C TYR A 121 4.59 8.94 -1.16
N HIS A 122 5.42 8.69 -2.18
CA HIS A 122 6.15 9.74 -2.89
C HIS A 122 5.24 10.61 -3.76
N ALA A 123 4.08 10.08 -4.15
CA ALA A 123 3.08 10.83 -4.92
C ALA A 123 2.31 11.85 -4.07
N ASP A 124 2.37 11.75 -2.75
CA ASP A 124 1.77 12.72 -1.84
C ASP A 124 2.82 13.78 -1.44
N GLU A 125 2.72 14.97 -2.03
CA GLU A 125 3.65 16.09 -1.79
C GLU A 125 3.67 16.58 -0.32
N ARG A 126 2.69 16.17 0.51
CA ARG A 126 2.62 16.51 1.92
C ARG A 126 3.53 15.63 2.79
N LEU A 127 3.97 14.48 2.27
CA LEU A 127 4.86 13.57 2.98
C LEU A 127 6.33 13.92 2.69
N GLU A 128 7.13 13.90 3.73
CA GLU A 128 8.56 14.14 3.61
C GLU A 128 9.25 13.01 2.84
N ARG A 129 9.97 13.35 1.77
CA ARG A 129 10.56 12.39 0.85
C ARG A 129 11.51 11.40 1.54
N THR A 130 12.33 11.88 2.48
CA THR A 130 13.26 11.03 3.24
C THR A 130 12.53 9.96 4.06
N ARG A 131 11.35 10.28 4.60
CA ARG A 131 10.51 9.32 5.30
C ARG A 131 9.85 8.33 4.32
N CYS A 132 9.49 8.78 3.12
CA CYS A 132 8.97 7.89 2.06
C CYS A 132 10.03 6.88 1.63
N ASP A 133 11.29 7.31 1.42
CA ASP A 133 12.41 6.45 1.06
C ASP A 133 12.68 5.42 2.18
N ALA A 134 12.63 5.82 3.45
CA ALA A 134 12.88 4.97 4.61
C ALA A 134 11.86 3.81 4.74
N VAL A 135 10.65 3.95 4.20
CA VAL A 135 9.63 2.87 4.22
C VAL A 135 10.14 1.58 3.59
N TYR A 136 11.03 1.67 2.62
CA TYR A 136 11.52 0.54 1.82
C TYR A 136 12.91 0.08 2.20
N THR A 137 13.60 0.80 3.10
CA THR A 137 15.02 0.58 3.42
C THR A 137 15.30 0.42 4.91
N SER A 138 14.26 0.45 5.76
CA SER A 138 14.37 0.31 7.23
C SER A 138 13.81 -1.00 7.74
#